data_08dc6d7c397394be623c9627c694f734
#
_entry.id   08dc6d7c397394be623c9627c694f734
#
_cell.length_a   1.000
_cell.length_b   1.000
_cell.length_c   1.000
_cell.angle_alpha   90.00
_cell.angle_beta   90.00
_cell.angle_gamma   90.00
#
_symmetry.space_group_name_H-M   'P 1'
#
loop_
_entity.id
_entity.type
_entity.pdbx_description
1 polymer ?
#
loop_
_entity_poly.entity_id
_entity_poly.type
_entity_poly.pdbx_seq_one_letter_code
_entity_poly.pdbx_strand_id
1 'polypeptide(L)'
;MAGSGEGRGWLYKIGGGGAVVAVGTFAHAALPTWLAAACMGLGGLAVVFGSCEAMIKSVEGIGKRVGWNPFVAGTMAGLASNVPELVMLGFVLAAAPRVGFIVTCLTLHVGALAFGLYSGFLPRDATGHARLPDALVKISSDLFAAAAGVFLGTGLIMLMLRAFGAGDHGGEGLGVADLYVLGGALLFVQVVATLELVKRFSGSEEEEAHVGPPPEPPPSWATIAGFGLIGLATSVLGGHAVGDFADVLVESLDAAGYPEMVGALLLSVFASAGAFAMIVTSHRQKLYDVALASAAGQVSQVPFVVLPVALLLLAVLAQTGIITTSSGAVLPIDLETTSVMLLGLPPMLLLWKAVQDDGQ
;
A
#
# COMPACT_ATOMS: atom_id res chain seq x y z
N MET A 1 -6.89 32.79 11.38
CA MET A 1 -8.16 32.26 10.88
C MET A 1 -7.94 31.60 9.52
N ALA A 2 -7.25 30.47 9.51
CA ALA A 2 -7.12 29.60 8.33
C ALA A 2 -7.25 28.18 8.85
N GLY A 3 -8.40 27.57 8.79
CA GLY A 3 -8.55 26.25 9.38
C GLY A 3 -9.89 25.53 9.20
N SER A 4 -10.89 26.11 8.55
CA SER A 4 -12.19 25.42 8.42
C SER A 4 -12.39 24.64 7.12
N GLY A 5 -11.48 24.75 6.14
CA GLY A 5 -11.57 24.05 4.84
C GLY A 5 -10.77 22.75 4.77
N GLU A 6 -9.60 22.69 5.41
CA GLU A 6 -8.73 21.52 5.35
C GLU A 6 -9.23 20.31 6.15
N GLY A 7 -10.03 20.51 7.19
CA GLY A 7 -10.57 19.44 8.04
C GLY A 7 -11.61 18.53 7.36
N ARG A 8 -12.21 18.91 6.24
CA ARG A 8 -13.35 18.21 5.61
C ARG A 8 -13.07 17.67 4.22
N GLY A 9 -11.84 17.77 3.71
CA GLY A 9 -11.43 17.30 2.37
C GLY A 9 -11.78 15.84 2.12
N TRP A 10 -11.60 14.99 3.12
CA TRP A 10 -11.92 13.57 3.07
C TRP A 10 -13.42 13.29 2.83
N LEU A 11 -14.31 14.09 3.43
CA LEU A 11 -15.77 13.97 3.22
C LEU A 11 -16.17 14.27 1.77
N TYR A 12 -15.56 15.30 1.16
CA TYR A 12 -15.82 15.62 -0.24
C TYR A 12 -15.31 14.54 -1.18
N LYS A 13 -14.18 13.90 -0.87
CA LYS A 13 -13.65 12.76 -1.63
C LYS A 13 -14.57 11.55 -1.53
N ILE A 14 -15.02 11.20 -0.30
CA ILE A 14 -15.96 10.08 -0.11
C ILE A 14 -17.31 10.39 -0.76
N GLY A 15 -17.90 11.57 -0.50
CA GLY A 15 -19.20 11.93 -1.04
C GLY A 15 -19.20 12.11 -2.56
N GLY A 16 -18.23 12.85 -3.09
CA GLY A 16 -18.09 13.06 -4.53
C GLY A 16 -17.72 11.77 -5.28
N GLY A 17 -16.75 11.01 -4.74
CA GLY A 17 -16.37 9.70 -5.28
C GLY A 17 -17.54 8.71 -5.25
N GLY A 18 -18.26 8.64 -4.11
CA GLY A 18 -19.45 7.79 -3.98
C GLY A 18 -20.57 8.15 -4.97
N ALA A 19 -20.77 9.44 -5.24
CA ALA A 19 -21.73 9.88 -6.27
C ALA A 19 -21.29 9.42 -7.68
N VAL A 20 -20.00 9.48 -7.99
CA VAL A 20 -19.45 8.99 -9.28
C VAL A 20 -19.59 7.48 -9.39
N VAL A 21 -19.29 6.72 -8.31
CA VAL A 21 -19.53 5.27 -8.25
C VAL A 21 -21.00 4.96 -8.49
N ALA A 22 -21.91 5.69 -7.82
CA ALA A 22 -23.35 5.49 -8.01
C ALA A 22 -23.78 5.71 -9.47
N VAL A 23 -23.23 6.72 -10.15
CA VAL A 23 -23.47 6.93 -11.59
C VAL A 23 -22.99 5.72 -12.40
N GLY A 24 -21.76 5.22 -12.16
CA GLY A 24 -21.23 4.03 -12.84
C GLY A 24 -22.11 2.79 -12.62
N THR A 25 -22.59 2.60 -11.38
CA THR A 25 -23.37 1.42 -10.99
C THR A 25 -24.82 1.47 -11.50
N PHE A 26 -25.52 2.60 -11.29
CA PHE A 26 -26.97 2.68 -11.59
C PHE A 26 -27.27 3.14 -13.00
N ALA A 27 -26.37 3.88 -13.64
CA ALA A 27 -26.54 4.29 -15.03
C ALA A 27 -25.81 3.38 -16.04
N HIS A 28 -25.27 2.23 -15.62
CA HIS A 28 -24.47 1.35 -16.48
C HIS A 28 -25.23 0.91 -17.75
N ALA A 29 -26.56 0.72 -17.67
CA ALA A 29 -27.38 0.36 -18.83
C ALA A 29 -27.53 1.50 -19.87
N ALA A 30 -27.32 2.75 -19.46
CA ALA A 30 -27.41 3.94 -20.33
C ALA A 30 -26.02 4.46 -20.77
N LEU A 31 -24.96 4.00 -20.14
CA LEU A 31 -23.58 4.40 -20.42
C LEU A 31 -22.85 3.34 -21.24
N PRO A 32 -21.89 3.73 -22.09
CA PRO A 32 -20.93 2.78 -22.64
C PRO A 32 -20.18 2.04 -21.52
N THR A 33 -19.92 0.74 -21.68
CA THR A 33 -19.29 -0.10 -20.65
C THR A 33 -17.98 0.51 -20.10
N TRP A 34 -17.13 1.02 -21.00
CA TRP A 34 -15.87 1.65 -20.60
C TRP A 34 -16.07 2.92 -19.75
N LEU A 35 -17.14 3.69 -20.01
CA LEU A 35 -17.43 4.90 -19.26
C LEU A 35 -18.00 4.57 -17.87
N ALA A 36 -18.88 3.58 -17.79
CA ALA A 36 -19.37 3.07 -16.52
C ALA A 36 -18.21 2.53 -15.67
N ALA A 37 -17.34 1.72 -16.25
CA ALA A 37 -16.14 1.22 -15.58
C ALA A 37 -15.21 2.36 -15.14
N ALA A 38 -14.95 3.35 -15.97
CA ALA A 38 -14.15 4.53 -15.62
C ALA A 38 -14.77 5.31 -14.43
N CYS A 39 -16.09 5.47 -14.38
CA CYS A 39 -16.78 6.06 -13.24
C CYS A 39 -16.56 5.23 -11.97
N MET A 40 -16.64 3.92 -12.05
CA MET A 40 -16.40 3.02 -10.91
C MET A 40 -14.93 3.09 -10.45
N GLY A 41 -13.97 3.04 -11.37
CA GLY A 41 -12.55 3.14 -11.05
C GLY A 41 -12.16 4.49 -10.44
N LEU A 42 -12.48 5.61 -11.09
CA LEU A 42 -12.13 6.95 -10.60
C LEU A 42 -12.91 7.35 -9.36
N GLY A 43 -14.20 7.02 -9.32
CA GLY A 43 -15.05 7.27 -8.17
C GLY A 43 -14.62 6.42 -6.97
N GLY A 44 -14.38 5.12 -7.18
CA GLY A 44 -13.87 4.20 -6.17
C GLY A 44 -12.53 4.66 -5.61
N LEU A 45 -11.62 5.08 -6.47
CA LEU A 45 -10.33 5.65 -6.08
C LEU A 45 -10.47 6.90 -5.20
N ALA A 46 -11.36 7.82 -5.57
CA ALA A 46 -11.64 9.01 -4.74
C ALA A 46 -12.20 8.64 -3.36
N VAL A 47 -13.06 7.62 -3.29
CA VAL A 47 -13.56 7.07 -2.02
C VAL A 47 -12.43 6.47 -1.20
N VAL A 48 -11.56 5.63 -1.81
CA VAL A 48 -10.39 5.05 -1.15
C VAL A 48 -9.47 6.13 -0.58
N PHE A 49 -9.24 7.22 -1.30
CA PHE A 49 -8.48 8.36 -0.78
C PHE A 49 -9.10 9.01 0.46
N GLY A 50 -10.40 9.25 0.40
CA GLY A 50 -11.11 9.79 1.56
C GLY A 50 -11.06 8.83 2.75
N SER A 51 -11.11 7.53 2.49
CA SER A 51 -10.97 6.47 3.49
C SER A 51 -9.59 6.47 4.14
N CYS A 52 -8.52 6.60 3.36
CA CYS A 52 -7.15 6.72 3.88
C CYS A 52 -7.02 7.91 4.84
N GLU A 53 -7.52 9.09 4.46
CA GLU A 53 -7.48 10.27 5.32
C GLU A 53 -8.27 10.06 6.63
N ALA A 54 -9.41 9.37 6.59
CA ALA A 54 -10.17 9.04 7.78
C ALA A 54 -9.40 8.06 8.69
N MET A 55 -8.78 7.02 8.13
CA MET A 55 -7.97 6.06 8.88
C MET A 55 -6.76 6.74 9.55
N ILE A 56 -6.06 7.62 8.83
CA ILE A 56 -4.94 8.39 9.36
C ILE A 56 -5.39 9.24 10.56
N LYS A 57 -6.52 9.96 10.44
CA LYS A 57 -7.09 10.76 11.56
C LYS A 57 -7.42 9.89 12.78
N SER A 58 -7.90 8.67 12.56
CA SER A 58 -8.14 7.72 13.64
C SER A 58 -6.85 7.38 14.37
N VAL A 59 -5.80 7.00 13.64
CA VAL A 59 -4.51 6.60 14.22
C VAL A 59 -3.76 7.77 14.85
N GLU A 60 -3.77 8.96 14.24
CA GLU A 60 -3.24 10.18 14.84
C GLU A 60 -3.95 10.53 16.16
N GLY A 61 -5.27 10.32 16.20
CA GLY A 61 -6.06 10.49 17.41
C GLY A 61 -5.67 9.52 18.53
N ILE A 62 -5.39 8.24 18.19
CA ILE A 62 -4.83 7.27 19.11
C ILE A 62 -3.46 7.76 19.61
N GLY A 63 -2.57 8.13 18.70
CA GLY A 63 -1.22 8.59 19.02
C GLY A 63 -1.21 9.76 20.01
N LYS A 64 -2.07 10.77 19.77
CA LYS A 64 -2.24 11.91 20.67
C LYS A 64 -2.73 11.50 22.07
N ARG A 65 -3.59 10.48 22.16
CA ARG A 65 -4.10 10.00 23.45
C ARG A 65 -3.14 9.11 24.22
N VAL A 66 -2.36 8.30 23.49
CA VAL A 66 -1.41 7.34 24.08
C VAL A 66 -0.04 7.99 24.32
N GLY A 67 0.15 9.22 23.78
CA GLY A 67 1.42 9.95 23.94
C GLY A 67 2.53 9.38 23.05
N TRP A 68 2.20 8.92 21.83
CA TRP A 68 3.25 8.53 20.89
C TRP A 68 4.08 9.72 20.48
N ASN A 69 5.38 9.52 20.34
CA ASN A 69 6.22 10.53 19.72
C ASN A 69 5.85 10.73 18.24
N PRO A 70 6.20 11.86 17.62
CA PRO A 70 5.82 12.17 16.23
C PRO A 70 6.27 11.10 15.22
N PHE A 71 7.42 10.46 15.45
CA PHE A 71 7.95 9.44 14.57
C PHE A 71 7.11 8.14 14.60
N VAL A 72 6.78 7.67 15.82
CA VAL A 72 5.90 6.49 15.99
C VAL A 72 4.52 6.77 15.43
N ALA A 73 3.96 7.96 15.72
CA ALA A 73 2.66 8.37 15.19
C ALA A 73 2.64 8.39 13.66
N GLY A 74 3.68 8.94 13.02
CA GLY A 74 3.83 8.96 11.57
C GLY A 74 3.94 7.57 10.95
N THR A 75 4.74 6.68 11.56
CA THR A 75 4.87 5.28 11.10
C THR A 75 3.54 4.53 11.19
N MET A 76 2.82 4.69 12.30
CA MET A 76 1.52 4.05 12.49
C MET A 76 0.43 4.63 11.57
N ALA A 77 0.48 5.93 11.29
CA ALA A 77 -0.39 6.56 10.30
C ALA A 77 -0.10 6.03 8.88
N GLY A 78 1.18 5.83 8.54
CA GLY A 78 1.59 5.16 7.31
C GLY A 78 1.05 3.75 7.18
N LEU A 79 1.15 2.93 8.24
CA LEU A 79 0.55 1.59 8.26
C LEU A 79 -0.98 1.62 8.11
N ALA A 80 -1.65 2.56 8.77
CA ALA A 80 -3.10 2.71 8.67
C ALA A 80 -3.56 3.14 7.27
N SER A 81 -2.75 3.91 6.54
CA SER A 81 -3.07 4.32 5.18
C SER A 81 -3.12 3.16 4.19
N ASN A 82 -2.47 2.02 4.50
CA ASN A 82 -2.53 0.81 3.67
C ASN A 82 -3.82 0.02 3.85
N VAL A 83 -4.59 0.24 4.93
CA VAL A 83 -5.81 -0.54 5.16
C VAL A 83 -6.80 -0.42 4.01
N PRO A 84 -7.13 0.79 3.50
CA PRO A 84 -7.98 0.93 2.33
C PRO A 84 -7.40 0.29 1.05
N GLU A 85 -6.08 0.36 0.87
CA GLU A 85 -5.39 -0.29 -0.24
C GLU A 85 -5.51 -1.82 -0.15
N LEU A 86 -5.30 -2.39 1.05
CA LEU A 86 -5.45 -3.83 1.28
C LEU A 86 -6.89 -4.31 1.07
N VAL A 87 -7.88 -3.52 1.47
CA VAL A 87 -9.30 -3.83 1.20
C VAL A 87 -9.57 -3.83 -0.30
N MET A 88 -9.12 -2.81 -1.02
CA MET A 88 -9.22 -2.74 -2.48
C MET A 88 -8.52 -3.92 -3.15
N LEU A 89 -7.30 -4.22 -2.73
CA LEU A 89 -6.54 -5.36 -3.24
C LEU A 89 -7.27 -6.68 -2.99
N GLY A 90 -7.97 -6.82 -1.85
CA GLY A 90 -8.80 -8.00 -1.55
C GLY A 90 -9.89 -8.23 -2.60
N PHE A 91 -10.54 -7.19 -3.09
CA PHE A 91 -11.52 -7.29 -4.19
C PHE A 91 -10.86 -7.66 -5.51
N VAL A 92 -9.72 -7.06 -5.85
CA VAL A 92 -8.95 -7.41 -7.06
C VAL A 92 -8.46 -8.87 -7.00
N LEU A 93 -8.00 -9.34 -5.83
CA LEU A 93 -7.59 -10.73 -5.63
C LEU A 93 -8.77 -11.70 -5.73
N ALA A 94 -9.97 -11.33 -5.27
CA ALA A 94 -11.16 -12.14 -5.39
C ALA A 94 -11.62 -12.28 -6.86
N ALA A 95 -11.52 -11.21 -7.63
CA ALA A 95 -11.91 -11.14 -9.02
C ALA A 95 -10.86 -11.82 -9.93
N ALA A 96 -9.59 -11.45 -9.80
CA ALA A 96 -8.48 -11.92 -10.63
C ALA A 96 -7.23 -12.22 -9.76
N PRO A 97 -7.13 -13.42 -9.14
CA PRO A 97 -6.09 -13.76 -8.15
C PRO A 97 -4.67 -13.52 -8.63
N ARG A 98 -4.37 -13.96 -9.86
CA ARG A 98 -3.06 -13.80 -10.48
C ARG A 98 -2.72 -12.34 -10.72
N VAL A 99 -3.66 -11.57 -11.30
CA VAL A 99 -3.51 -10.14 -11.54
C VAL A 99 -3.31 -9.39 -10.22
N GLY A 100 -4.11 -9.69 -9.18
CA GLY A 100 -3.98 -9.09 -7.86
C GLY A 100 -2.61 -9.34 -7.23
N PHE A 101 -2.05 -10.54 -7.38
CA PHE A 101 -0.68 -10.82 -6.93
C PHE A 101 0.36 -9.99 -7.72
N ILE A 102 0.24 -9.92 -9.05
CA ILE A 102 1.12 -9.13 -9.89
C ILE A 102 1.01 -7.63 -9.53
N VAL A 103 -0.21 -7.10 -9.32
CA VAL A 103 -0.46 -5.74 -8.83
C VAL A 103 0.31 -5.50 -7.53
N THR A 104 0.19 -6.42 -6.57
CA THR A 104 0.90 -6.33 -5.28
C THR A 104 2.41 -6.17 -5.46
N CYS A 105 3.02 -6.96 -6.33
CA CYS A 105 4.45 -6.86 -6.59
C CYS A 105 4.82 -5.58 -7.36
N LEU A 106 3.97 -5.14 -8.30
CA LEU A 106 4.21 -3.92 -9.09
C LEU A 106 4.02 -2.63 -8.29
N THR A 107 3.20 -2.61 -7.22
CA THR A 107 3.09 -1.45 -6.33
C THR A 107 4.43 -1.06 -5.70
N LEU A 108 5.33 -2.03 -5.49
CA LEU A 108 6.70 -1.77 -5.09
C LEU A 108 7.44 -0.89 -6.11
N HIS A 109 7.36 -1.23 -7.40
CA HIS A 109 8.05 -0.49 -8.46
C HIS A 109 7.49 0.92 -8.60
N VAL A 110 6.16 1.05 -8.50
CA VAL A 110 5.48 2.35 -8.52
C VAL A 110 5.88 3.19 -7.31
N GLY A 111 5.95 2.59 -6.12
CA GLY A 111 6.43 3.23 -4.90
C GLY A 111 7.90 3.64 -4.99
N ALA A 112 8.77 2.76 -5.50
CA ALA A 112 10.19 3.05 -5.71
C ALA A 112 10.40 4.22 -6.69
N LEU A 113 9.64 4.24 -7.79
CA LEU A 113 9.64 5.35 -8.73
C LEU A 113 9.17 6.66 -8.06
N ALA A 114 8.11 6.61 -7.26
CA ALA A 114 7.60 7.76 -6.53
C ALA A 114 8.63 8.31 -5.53
N PHE A 115 9.30 7.43 -4.77
CA PHE A 115 10.36 7.82 -3.86
C PHE A 115 11.52 8.48 -4.60
N GLY A 116 12.02 7.86 -5.67
CA GLY A 116 13.11 8.40 -6.48
C GLY A 116 12.76 9.75 -7.13
N LEU A 117 11.56 9.88 -7.69
CA LEU A 117 11.10 11.16 -8.25
C LEU A 117 10.93 12.22 -7.15
N TYR A 118 10.33 11.85 -6.02
CA TYR A 118 10.09 12.79 -4.93
C TYR A 118 11.39 13.31 -4.31
N SER A 119 12.41 12.47 -4.16
CA SER A 119 13.72 12.91 -3.66
C SER A 119 14.35 14.02 -4.51
N GLY A 120 14.04 14.04 -5.82
CA GLY A 120 14.45 15.13 -6.73
C GLY A 120 13.77 16.48 -6.48
N PHE A 121 12.62 16.50 -5.81
CA PHE A 121 11.85 17.71 -5.47
C PHE A 121 12.12 18.24 -4.05
N LEU A 122 12.97 17.56 -3.28
CA LEU A 122 13.33 18.02 -1.94
C LEU A 122 14.09 19.33 -1.98
N PRO A 123 13.91 20.21 -0.98
CA PRO A 123 14.72 21.40 -0.83
C PRO A 123 16.20 21.03 -0.72
N ARG A 124 17.03 21.73 -1.49
CA ARG A 124 18.48 21.52 -1.50
C ARG A 124 19.17 22.56 -0.63
N ASP A 125 20.24 22.14 0.04
CA ASP A 125 21.10 23.03 0.79
C ASP A 125 22.00 23.90 -0.13
N ALA A 126 22.82 24.74 0.46
CA ALA A 126 23.75 25.63 -0.28
C ALA A 126 24.79 24.86 -1.10
N THR A 127 24.99 23.55 -0.83
CA THR A 127 25.91 22.67 -1.57
C THR A 127 25.21 21.91 -2.70
N GLY A 128 23.89 22.09 -2.83
CA GLY A 128 23.06 21.44 -3.86
C GLY A 128 22.57 20.04 -3.48
N HIS A 129 22.77 19.61 -2.23
CA HIS A 129 22.34 18.31 -1.73
C HIS A 129 21.04 18.43 -0.91
N ALA A 130 20.15 17.48 -1.05
CA ALA A 130 19.00 17.30 -0.16
C ALA A 130 19.42 16.31 0.94
N ARG A 131 19.40 16.75 2.20
CA ARG A 131 19.71 15.87 3.32
C ARG A 131 18.48 15.07 3.71
N LEU A 132 18.64 13.74 3.79
CA LEU A 132 17.65 12.87 4.36
C LEU A 132 17.78 12.88 5.90
N PRO A 133 16.65 12.83 6.67
CA PRO A 133 16.74 12.68 8.12
C PRO A 133 17.47 11.39 8.53
N ASP A 134 18.44 11.47 9.43
CA ASP A 134 19.28 10.31 9.85
C ASP A 134 18.46 9.11 10.33
N ALA A 135 17.36 9.36 11.06
CA ALA A 135 16.46 8.31 11.52
C ALA A 135 15.80 7.56 10.33
N LEU A 136 15.41 8.31 9.30
CA LEU A 136 14.81 7.73 8.09
C LEU A 136 15.85 6.92 7.31
N VAL A 137 17.05 7.46 7.12
CA VAL A 137 18.16 6.78 6.43
C VAL A 137 18.44 5.42 7.05
N LYS A 138 18.63 5.39 8.37
CA LYS A 138 18.99 4.17 9.08
C LYS A 138 17.90 3.10 8.97
N ILE A 139 16.63 3.48 9.18
CA ILE A 139 15.52 2.53 9.15
C ILE A 139 15.23 2.08 7.72
N SER A 140 15.19 3.01 6.77
CA SER A 140 14.90 2.68 5.38
C SER A 140 16.00 1.80 4.76
N SER A 141 17.27 2.03 5.10
CA SER A 141 18.38 1.21 4.64
C SER A 141 18.20 -0.26 5.05
N ASP A 142 17.95 -0.51 6.34
CA ASP A 142 17.75 -1.88 6.86
C ASP A 142 16.52 -2.55 6.24
N LEU A 143 15.42 -1.79 6.09
CA LEU A 143 14.18 -2.31 5.50
C LEU A 143 14.33 -2.60 4.01
N PHE A 144 15.01 -1.76 3.24
CA PHE A 144 15.22 -2.00 1.81
C PHE A 144 16.14 -3.21 1.56
N ALA A 145 17.19 -3.38 2.37
CA ALA A 145 18.04 -4.57 2.31
C ALA A 145 17.26 -5.85 2.65
N ALA A 146 16.45 -5.82 3.72
CA ALA A 146 15.61 -6.95 4.09
C ALA A 146 14.54 -7.24 3.03
N ALA A 147 13.93 -6.21 2.43
CA ALA A 147 12.97 -6.32 1.34
C ALA A 147 13.58 -6.98 0.09
N ALA A 148 14.80 -6.59 -0.26
CA ALA A 148 15.56 -7.24 -1.35
C ALA A 148 15.72 -8.74 -1.08
N GLY A 149 16.03 -9.12 0.18
CA GLY A 149 16.11 -10.51 0.61
C GLY A 149 14.79 -11.28 0.48
N VAL A 150 13.67 -10.65 0.82
CA VAL A 150 12.31 -11.24 0.68
C VAL A 150 12.00 -11.53 -0.79
N PHE A 151 12.18 -10.54 -1.68
CA PHE A 151 11.90 -10.72 -3.10
C PHE A 151 12.81 -11.76 -3.76
N LEU A 152 14.11 -11.71 -3.45
CA LEU A 152 15.05 -12.71 -3.95
C LEU A 152 14.72 -14.10 -3.42
N GLY A 153 14.54 -14.26 -2.10
CA GLY A 153 14.29 -15.54 -1.47
C GLY A 153 13.00 -16.18 -1.96
N THR A 154 11.91 -15.42 -1.93
CA THR A 154 10.60 -15.91 -2.40
C THR A 154 10.61 -16.24 -3.89
N GLY A 155 11.19 -15.36 -4.72
CA GLY A 155 11.29 -15.60 -6.15
C GLY A 155 12.15 -16.82 -6.49
N LEU A 156 13.28 -17.04 -5.78
CA LEU A 156 14.09 -18.24 -5.93
C LEU A 156 13.36 -19.51 -5.48
N ILE A 157 12.62 -19.46 -4.37
CA ILE A 157 11.78 -20.60 -3.92
C ILE A 157 10.77 -20.95 -5.02
N MET A 158 10.04 -19.97 -5.56
CA MET A 158 9.09 -20.19 -6.66
C MET A 158 9.78 -20.83 -7.88
N LEU A 159 10.94 -20.29 -8.27
CA LEU A 159 11.72 -20.83 -9.39
C LEU A 159 12.16 -22.27 -9.15
N MET A 160 12.63 -22.58 -7.95
CA MET A 160 13.07 -23.93 -7.56
C MET A 160 11.90 -24.92 -7.53
N LEU A 161 10.77 -24.54 -6.93
CA LEU A 161 9.56 -25.36 -6.92
C LEU A 161 9.15 -25.75 -8.35
N ARG A 162 9.14 -24.78 -9.25
CA ARG A 162 8.81 -25.04 -10.67
C ARG A 162 9.87 -25.88 -11.37
N ALA A 163 11.14 -25.57 -11.20
CA ALA A 163 12.22 -26.26 -11.91
C ALA A 163 12.34 -27.74 -11.51
N PHE A 164 12.04 -28.08 -10.27
CA PHE A 164 12.15 -29.45 -9.76
C PHE A 164 10.79 -30.18 -9.66
N GLY A 165 9.70 -29.52 -10.04
CA GLY A 165 8.36 -30.09 -9.91
C GLY A 165 8.01 -30.43 -8.45
N ALA A 166 8.55 -29.66 -7.50
CA ALA A 166 8.43 -29.91 -6.07
C ALA A 166 7.18 -29.23 -5.49
N GLY A 167 6.80 -29.65 -4.28
CA GLY A 167 5.59 -29.17 -3.59
C GLY A 167 4.35 -30.01 -3.91
N ASP A 168 3.27 -29.74 -3.18
CA ASP A 168 2.02 -30.52 -3.23
C ASP A 168 1.32 -30.46 -4.60
N HIS A 169 1.65 -29.46 -5.43
CA HIS A 169 1.08 -29.23 -6.75
C HIS A 169 2.09 -29.43 -7.89
N GLY A 170 3.16 -30.22 -7.68
CA GLY A 170 4.11 -30.57 -8.72
C GLY A 170 4.88 -29.37 -9.31
N GLY A 171 4.99 -28.27 -8.56
CA GLY A 171 5.66 -27.02 -9.01
C GLY A 171 4.77 -26.12 -9.88
N GLU A 172 3.49 -26.44 -10.09
CA GLU A 172 2.59 -25.61 -10.89
C GLU A 172 2.09 -24.38 -10.17
N GLY A 173 2.07 -24.41 -8.82
CA GLY A 173 1.63 -23.26 -8.03
C GLY A 173 1.73 -23.48 -6.54
N LEU A 174 1.43 -22.39 -5.79
CA LEU A 174 1.33 -22.38 -4.34
C LEU A 174 -0.11 -22.74 -3.92
N GLY A 175 -0.23 -23.66 -2.99
CA GLY A 175 -1.48 -24.05 -2.37
C GLY A 175 -1.86 -23.17 -1.18
N VAL A 176 -3.01 -23.42 -0.57
CA VAL A 176 -3.51 -22.69 0.59
C VAL A 176 -2.51 -22.73 1.76
N ALA A 177 -1.92 -23.90 2.05
CA ALA A 177 -0.97 -24.07 3.14
C ALA A 177 0.31 -23.25 2.91
N ASP A 178 0.84 -23.27 1.67
CA ASP A 178 2.04 -22.50 1.31
C ASP A 178 1.82 -21.00 1.49
N LEU A 179 0.66 -20.51 1.08
CA LEU A 179 0.29 -19.10 1.20
C LEU A 179 0.14 -18.67 2.67
N TYR A 180 -0.44 -19.52 3.54
CA TYR A 180 -0.51 -19.24 4.98
C TYR A 180 0.87 -19.22 5.63
N VAL A 181 1.73 -20.17 5.30
CA VAL A 181 3.09 -20.25 5.86
C VAL A 181 3.91 -19.05 5.43
N LEU A 182 3.93 -18.76 4.13
CA LEU A 182 4.72 -17.66 3.59
C LEU A 182 4.19 -16.29 4.06
N GLY A 183 2.89 -16.05 3.91
CA GLY A 183 2.25 -14.81 4.36
C GLY A 183 2.37 -14.60 5.86
N GLY A 184 2.15 -15.67 6.66
CA GLY A 184 2.28 -15.62 8.12
C GLY A 184 3.70 -15.35 8.58
N ALA A 185 4.71 -15.98 7.97
CA ALA A 185 6.11 -15.77 8.30
C ALA A 185 6.55 -14.32 8.01
N LEU A 186 6.19 -13.77 6.84
CA LEU A 186 6.53 -12.39 6.47
C LEU A 186 5.81 -11.38 7.40
N LEU A 187 4.54 -11.60 7.69
CA LEU A 187 3.79 -10.73 8.60
C LEU A 187 4.35 -10.79 10.03
N PHE A 188 4.79 -11.95 10.49
CA PHE A 188 5.46 -12.08 11.78
C PHE A 188 6.73 -11.24 11.86
N VAL A 189 7.56 -11.24 10.81
CA VAL A 189 8.75 -10.36 10.73
C VAL A 189 8.34 -8.89 10.86
N GLN A 190 7.28 -8.46 10.18
CA GLN A 190 6.77 -7.09 10.28
C GLN A 190 6.32 -6.72 11.69
N VAL A 191 5.60 -7.62 12.34
CA VAL A 191 5.14 -7.39 13.73
C VAL A 191 6.34 -7.22 14.66
N VAL A 192 7.34 -8.09 14.58
CA VAL A 192 8.56 -7.98 15.37
C VAL A 192 9.30 -6.66 15.09
N ALA A 193 9.50 -6.32 13.81
CA ALA A 193 10.16 -5.08 13.42
C ALA A 193 9.41 -3.83 13.94
N THR A 194 8.08 -3.84 13.87
CA THR A 194 7.25 -2.74 14.37
C THR A 194 7.34 -2.62 15.90
N LEU A 195 7.31 -3.74 16.62
CA LEU A 195 7.45 -3.73 18.08
C LEU A 195 8.82 -3.23 18.53
N GLU A 196 9.89 -3.62 17.83
CA GLU A 196 11.23 -3.12 18.11
C GLU A 196 11.36 -1.62 17.81
N LEU A 197 10.78 -1.16 16.72
CA LEU A 197 10.75 0.25 16.34
C LEU A 197 10.03 1.07 17.44
N VAL A 198 8.84 0.65 17.86
CA VAL A 198 8.10 1.32 18.93
C VAL A 198 8.92 1.34 20.23
N LYS A 199 9.51 0.22 20.64
CA LYS A 199 10.36 0.16 21.85
C LYS A 199 11.56 1.11 21.76
N ARG A 200 12.22 1.16 20.62
CA ARG A 200 13.45 1.94 20.44
C ARG A 200 13.18 3.45 20.47
N PHE A 201 12.04 3.88 19.93
CA PHE A 201 11.71 5.31 19.83
C PHE A 201 10.73 5.77 20.92
N SER A 202 10.10 4.89 21.70
CA SER A 202 9.27 5.31 22.82
C SER A 202 10.09 5.86 24.02
N GLY A 203 11.41 5.62 24.07
CA GLY A 203 12.29 6.08 25.14
C GLY A 203 13.22 7.23 24.82
N SER A 204 13.23 7.74 23.58
CA SER A 204 14.01 8.91 23.21
C SER A 204 13.23 10.19 23.51
N GLU A 205 13.22 10.60 24.78
CA GLU A 205 12.93 11.96 25.20
C GLU A 205 14.10 12.87 24.79
N GLU A 206 14.32 13.09 23.52
CA GLU A 206 14.93 14.32 23.09
C GLU A 206 13.81 15.36 23.06
N GLU A 207 13.68 16.04 24.19
CA GLU A 207 13.01 17.31 24.39
C GLU A 207 13.57 18.36 23.41
N GLU A 208 13.24 18.25 22.14
CA GLU A 208 13.16 19.45 21.32
C GLU A 208 11.96 20.22 21.87
N ALA A 209 12.29 21.20 22.72
CA ALA A 209 11.34 22.16 23.25
C ALA A 209 10.57 22.77 22.07
N HIS A 210 9.42 22.19 21.78
CA HIS A 210 8.47 22.73 20.81
C HIS A 210 7.99 24.06 21.37
N VAL A 211 8.60 25.15 20.93
CA VAL A 211 8.05 26.51 21.04
C VAL A 211 6.91 26.59 20.02
N GLY A 212 5.85 25.82 20.28
CA GLY A 212 4.64 25.78 19.49
C GLY A 212 3.45 26.24 20.34
N PRO A 213 2.28 26.54 19.72
CA PRO A 213 1.05 26.80 20.45
C PRO A 213 0.70 25.58 21.32
N PRO A 214 0.01 25.78 22.46
CA PRO A 214 -0.32 24.70 23.38
C PRO A 214 -1.01 23.55 22.63
N PRO A 215 -0.66 22.29 22.92
CA PRO A 215 -1.20 21.14 22.21
C PRO A 215 -2.70 21.11 22.33
N GLU A 216 -3.39 20.92 21.19
CA GLU A 216 -4.84 20.74 21.17
C GLU A 216 -5.23 19.52 22.03
N PRO A 217 -6.33 19.59 22.77
CA PRO A 217 -6.77 18.44 23.58
C PRO A 217 -7.01 17.22 22.68
N PRO A 218 -6.58 16.01 23.14
CA PRO A 218 -6.72 14.81 22.33
C PRO A 218 -8.19 14.51 22.02
N PRO A 219 -8.53 14.07 20.80
CA PRO A 219 -9.90 13.79 20.41
C PRO A 219 -10.51 12.68 21.27
N SER A 220 -11.84 12.66 21.40
CA SER A 220 -12.54 11.62 22.17
C SER A 220 -12.37 10.23 21.52
N TRP A 221 -12.44 9.15 22.32
CA TRP A 221 -12.41 7.78 21.78
C TRP A 221 -13.56 7.54 20.77
N ALA A 222 -14.71 8.14 20.98
CA ALA A 222 -15.84 8.06 20.04
C ALA A 222 -15.50 8.70 18.69
N THR A 223 -14.82 9.85 18.69
CA THR A 223 -14.33 10.50 17.46
C THR A 223 -13.30 9.64 16.73
N ILE A 224 -12.35 9.07 17.48
CA ILE A 224 -11.31 8.18 16.95
C ILE A 224 -11.95 6.95 16.31
N ALA A 225 -12.83 6.26 17.03
CA ALA A 225 -13.54 5.10 16.52
C ALA A 225 -14.44 5.45 15.34
N GLY A 226 -15.09 6.61 15.36
CA GLY A 226 -15.90 7.11 14.24
C GLY A 226 -15.08 7.25 12.95
N PHE A 227 -13.92 7.87 13.02
CA PHE A 227 -13.01 7.96 11.87
C PHE A 227 -12.55 6.60 11.37
N GLY A 228 -12.18 5.68 12.26
CA GLY A 228 -11.77 4.33 11.91
C GLY A 228 -12.89 3.53 11.22
N LEU A 229 -14.10 3.56 11.78
CA LEU A 229 -15.25 2.86 11.20
C LEU A 229 -15.69 3.44 9.84
N ILE A 230 -15.71 4.78 9.72
CA ILE A 230 -16.02 5.43 8.45
C ILE A 230 -14.95 5.07 7.41
N GLY A 231 -13.67 5.16 7.77
CA GLY A 231 -12.56 4.79 6.89
C GLY A 231 -12.68 3.34 6.42
N LEU A 232 -12.94 2.40 7.32
CA LEU A 232 -13.08 0.99 6.97
C LEU A 232 -14.31 0.73 6.09
N ALA A 233 -15.48 1.26 6.46
CA ALA A 233 -16.72 1.06 5.69
C ALA A 233 -16.62 1.65 4.28
N THR A 234 -16.05 2.86 4.16
CA THR A 234 -15.87 3.49 2.85
C THR A 234 -14.75 2.85 2.03
N SER A 235 -13.75 2.22 2.67
CA SER A 235 -12.75 1.39 1.97
C SER A 235 -13.40 0.19 1.28
N VAL A 236 -14.36 -0.46 1.94
CA VAL A 236 -15.09 -1.58 1.33
C VAL A 236 -15.88 -1.11 0.10
N LEU A 237 -16.57 0.02 0.22
CA LEU A 237 -17.33 0.60 -0.90
C LEU A 237 -16.43 0.99 -2.09
N GLY A 238 -15.35 1.72 -1.81
CA GLY A 238 -14.40 2.15 -2.83
C GLY A 238 -13.62 0.98 -3.42
N GLY A 239 -13.23 0.02 -2.57
CA GLY A 239 -12.50 -1.18 -2.99
C GLY A 239 -13.33 -2.07 -3.91
N HIS A 240 -14.62 -2.28 -3.61
CA HIS A 240 -15.53 -3.01 -4.50
C HIS A 240 -15.62 -2.35 -5.88
N ALA A 241 -15.84 -1.03 -5.91
CA ALA A 241 -15.94 -0.30 -7.18
C ALA A 241 -14.64 -0.38 -8.01
N VAL A 242 -13.48 -0.34 -7.37
CA VAL A 242 -12.18 -0.54 -8.06
C VAL A 242 -12.02 -2.00 -8.50
N GLY A 243 -12.52 -2.98 -7.74
CA GLY A 243 -12.55 -4.40 -8.16
C GLY A 243 -13.34 -4.58 -9.44
N ASP A 244 -14.57 -4.06 -9.50
CA ASP A 244 -15.42 -4.13 -10.71
C ASP A 244 -14.76 -3.41 -11.91
N PHE A 245 -14.08 -2.28 -11.66
CA PHE A 245 -13.28 -1.61 -12.70
C PHE A 245 -12.13 -2.50 -13.17
N ALA A 246 -11.45 -3.19 -12.25
CA ALA A 246 -10.32 -4.06 -12.56
C ALA A 246 -10.74 -5.21 -13.48
N ASP A 247 -11.90 -5.84 -13.23
CA ASP A 247 -12.46 -6.90 -14.07
C ASP A 247 -12.66 -6.41 -15.49
N VAL A 248 -13.37 -5.28 -15.67
CA VAL A 248 -13.64 -4.72 -17.00
C VAL A 248 -12.35 -4.30 -17.71
N LEU A 249 -11.37 -3.75 -16.95
CA LEU A 249 -10.08 -3.36 -17.50
C LEU A 249 -9.30 -4.56 -18.02
N VAL A 250 -9.17 -5.61 -17.20
CA VAL A 250 -8.43 -6.83 -17.56
C VAL A 250 -9.08 -7.51 -18.76
N GLU A 251 -10.40 -7.69 -18.74
CA GLU A 251 -11.15 -8.29 -19.86
C GLU A 251 -11.00 -7.47 -21.16
N SER A 252 -11.06 -6.13 -21.06
CA SER A 252 -10.93 -5.24 -22.22
C SER A 252 -9.52 -5.27 -22.82
N LEU A 253 -8.49 -5.36 -21.97
CA LEU A 253 -7.11 -5.46 -22.41
C LEU A 253 -6.81 -6.83 -23.04
N ASP A 254 -7.32 -7.92 -22.45
CA ASP A 254 -7.19 -9.27 -23.00
C ASP A 254 -7.87 -9.36 -24.37
N ALA A 255 -9.09 -8.84 -24.52
CA ALA A 255 -9.80 -8.75 -25.79
C ALA A 255 -9.05 -7.92 -26.86
N ALA A 256 -8.25 -6.96 -26.43
CA ALA A 256 -7.37 -6.16 -27.30
C ALA A 256 -6.01 -6.84 -27.58
N GLY A 257 -5.74 -8.00 -27.00
CA GLY A 257 -4.52 -8.78 -27.17
C GLY A 257 -3.32 -8.26 -26.34
N TYR A 258 -3.58 -7.48 -25.30
CA TYR A 258 -2.53 -7.05 -24.37
C TYR A 258 -2.30 -8.09 -23.27
N PRO A 259 -1.02 -8.29 -22.83
CA PRO A 259 -0.72 -9.15 -21.69
C PRO A 259 -1.39 -8.66 -20.40
N GLU A 260 -1.79 -9.56 -19.50
CA GLU A 260 -2.34 -9.23 -18.17
C GLU A 260 -1.44 -8.27 -17.36
N MET A 261 -0.13 -8.34 -17.58
CA MET A 261 0.85 -7.45 -16.96
C MET A 261 0.55 -5.96 -17.19
N VAL A 262 -0.03 -5.60 -18.34
CA VAL A 262 -0.39 -4.20 -18.67
C VAL A 262 -1.54 -3.74 -17.77
N GLY A 263 -2.56 -4.56 -17.60
CA GLY A 263 -3.66 -4.31 -16.67
C GLY A 263 -3.18 -4.20 -15.22
N ALA A 264 -2.33 -5.13 -14.81
CA ALA A 264 -1.74 -5.13 -13.48
C ALA A 264 -0.89 -3.88 -13.22
N LEU A 265 -0.11 -3.40 -14.21
CA LEU A 265 0.67 -2.16 -14.07
C LEU A 265 -0.23 -0.93 -13.88
N LEU A 266 -1.29 -0.81 -14.67
CA LEU A 266 -2.26 0.28 -14.51
C LEU A 266 -2.92 0.23 -13.14
N LEU A 267 -3.37 -0.94 -12.70
CA LEU A 267 -3.97 -1.13 -11.38
C LEU A 267 -2.99 -0.84 -10.24
N SER A 268 -1.70 -1.14 -10.40
CA SER A 268 -0.69 -0.83 -9.38
C SER A 268 -0.48 0.69 -9.19
N VAL A 269 -0.60 1.47 -10.27
CA VAL A 269 -0.61 2.95 -10.19
C VAL A 269 -1.85 3.43 -9.42
N PHE A 270 -3.02 2.85 -9.70
CA PHE A 270 -4.25 3.14 -8.95
C PHE A 270 -4.11 2.77 -7.47
N ALA A 271 -3.56 1.60 -7.16
CA ALA A 271 -3.32 1.15 -5.79
C ALA A 271 -2.41 2.10 -5.02
N SER A 272 -1.34 2.59 -5.65
CA SER A 272 -0.37 3.51 -5.05
C SER A 272 -0.85 4.96 -4.93
N ALA A 273 -2.01 5.28 -5.50
CA ALA A 273 -2.47 6.66 -5.60
C ALA A 273 -2.75 7.30 -4.21
N GLY A 274 -3.12 6.50 -3.17
CA GLY A 274 -3.26 6.97 -1.78
C GLY A 274 -1.96 7.55 -1.23
N ALA A 275 -0.87 6.84 -1.42
CA ALA A 275 0.46 7.29 -1.00
C ALA A 275 0.91 8.53 -1.78
N PHE A 276 0.63 8.61 -3.09
CA PHE A 276 0.92 9.81 -3.88
C PHE A 276 0.17 11.04 -3.36
N ALA A 277 -1.09 10.88 -2.98
CA ALA A 277 -1.86 11.97 -2.40
C ALA A 277 -1.25 12.44 -1.08
N MET A 278 -0.77 11.53 -0.21
CA MET A 278 -0.07 11.88 1.01
C MET A 278 1.24 12.65 0.73
N ILE A 279 2.06 12.16 -0.19
CA ILE A 279 3.30 12.83 -0.59
C ILE A 279 3.00 14.26 -1.05
N VAL A 280 2.05 14.43 -1.98
CA VAL A 280 1.69 15.75 -2.54
C VAL A 280 1.10 16.67 -1.45
N THR A 281 0.23 16.16 -0.59
CA THR A 281 -0.38 16.96 0.47
C THR A 281 0.65 17.42 1.50
N SER A 282 1.50 16.51 1.96
CA SER A 282 2.57 16.84 2.91
C SER A 282 3.60 17.80 2.31
N HIS A 283 3.96 17.63 1.03
CA HIS A 283 4.84 18.57 0.33
C HIS A 283 4.24 19.98 0.26
N ARG A 284 2.95 20.11 -0.09
CA ARG A 284 2.25 21.41 -0.12
C ARG A 284 2.19 22.09 1.24
N GLN A 285 2.13 21.32 2.30
CA GLN A 285 2.18 21.80 3.69
C GLN A 285 3.61 22.06 4.17
N LYS A 286 4.62 21.86 3.33
CA LYS A 286 6.06 21.96 3.65
C LYS A 286 6.53 20.97 4.72
N LEU A 287 5.82 19.88 4.89
CA LEU A 287 6.15 18.76 5.76
C LEU A 287 6.98 17.74 4.95
N TYR A 288 8.18 18.14 4.55
CA TYR A 288 9.01 17.34 3.63
C TYR A 288 9.42 16.00 4.21
N ASP A 289 9.73 15.96 5.52
CA ASP A 289 10.11 14.73 6.22
C ASP A 289 8.96 13.73 6.26
N VAL A 290 7.73 14.21 6.46
CA VAL A 290 6.52 13.37 6.44
C VAL A 290 6.26 12.83 5.03
N ALA A 291 6.42 13.66 4.01
CA ALA A 291 6.24 13.23 2.62
C ALA A 291 7.29 12.18 2.22
N LEU A 292 8.54 12.38 2.64
CA LEU A 292 9.64 11.45 2.39
C LEU A 292 9.45 10.14 3.15
N ALA A 293 9.08 10.22 4.43
CA ALA A 293 8.77 9.04 5.25
C ALA A 293 7.60 8.24 4.69
N SER A 294 6.58 8.93 4.16
CA SER A 294 5.45 8.28 3.47
C SER A 294 5.89 7.57 2.20
N ALA A 295 6.74 8.20 1.37
CA ALA A 295 7.27 7.59 0.15
C ALA A 295 8.15 6.37 0.44
N ALA A 296 9.06 6.47 1.42
CA ALA A 296 9.90 5.36 1.86
C ALA A 296 9.07 4.23 2.51
N GLY A 297 8.08 4.62 3.32
CA GLY A 297 7.15 3.71 3.97
C GLY A 297 6.38 2.87 2.95
N GLN A 298 5.85 3.48 1.89
CA GLN A 298 5.15 2.76 0.83
C GLN A 298 6.03 1.65 0.25
N VAL A 299 7.27 1.95 -0.07
CA VAL A 299 8.20 0.97 -0.65
C VAL A 299 8.50 -0.17 0.34
N SER A 300 8.82 0.16 1.58
CA SER A 300 9.19 -0.84 2.60
C SER A 300 8.00 -1.67 3.10
N GLN A 301 6.78 -1.14 3.01
CA GLN A 301 5.58 -1.84 3.48
C GLN A 301 5.07 -2.88 2.48
N VAL A 302 5.39 -2.78 1.19
CA VAL A 302 4.96 -3.79 0.21
C VAL A 302 5.45 -5.19 0.58
N PRO A 303 6.74 -5.45 0.83
CA PRO A 303 7.21 -6.80 1.13
C PRO A 303 6.79 -7.33 2.50
N PHE A 304 6.52 -6.45 3.47
CA PHE A 304 6.28 -6.85 4.87
C PHE A 304 4.85 -6.70 5.33
N VAL A 305 4.01 -5.92 4.62
CA VAL A 305 2.59 -5.73 4.95
C VAL A 305 1.71 -6.13 3.78
N VAL A 306 1.89 -5.49 2.61
CA VAL A 306 0.95 -5.65 1.49
C VAL A 306 1.05 -7.05 0.90
N LEU A 307 2.25 -7.52 0.58
CA LEU A 307 2.48 -8.86 0.03
C LEU A 307 2.03 -9.97 1.00
N PRO A 308 2.45 -10.01 2.28
CA PRO A 308 1.98 -11.07 3.18
C PRO A 308 0.47 -11.05 3.40
N VAL A 309 -0.16 -9.88 3.52
CA VAL A 309 -1.62 -9.79 3.62
C VAL A 309 -2.29 -10.25 2.34
N ALA A 310 -1.77 -9.94 1.16
CA ALA A 310 -2.27 -10.44 -0.12
C ALA A 310 -2.20 -11.97 -0.20
N LEU A 311 -1.10 -12.59 0.24
CA LEU A 311 -0.95 -14.05 0.29
C LEU A 311 -1.95 -14.69 1.27
N LEU A 312 -2.14 -14.10 2.45
CA LEU A 312 -3.13 -14.56 3.42
C LEU A 312 -4.56 -14.39 2.90
N LEU A 313 -4.87 -13.28 2.23
CA LEU A 313 -6.17 -13.06 1.59
C LEU A 313 -6.43 -14.11 0.50
N LEU A 314 -5.46 -14.39 -0.37
CA LEU A 314 -5.57 -15.47 -1.36
C LEU A 314 -5.87 -16.81 -0.71
N ALA A 315 -5.17 -17.15 0.38
CA ALA A 315 -5.42 -18.38 1.12
C ALA A 315 -6.85 -18.45 1.68
N VAL A 316 -7.33 -17.36 2.30
CA VAL A 316 -8.68 -17.27 2.87
C VAL A 316 -9.74 -17.33 1.76
N LEU A 317 -9.57 -16.59 0.66
CA LEU A 317 -10.51 -16.57 -0.47
C LEU A 317 -10.63 -17.96 -1.13
N ALA A 318 -9.51 -18.68 -1.25
CA ALA A 318 -9.53 -20.06 -1.76
C ALA A 318 -10.17 -21.03 -0.75
N GLN A 319 -9.85 -20.91 0.54
CA GLN A 319 -10.41 -21.76 1.58
C GLN A 319 -11.93 -21.56 1.74
N THR A 320 -12.43 -20.33 1.54
CA THR A 320 -13.87 -20.03 1.57
C THR A 320 -14.60 -20.36 0.28
N GLY A 321 -13.90 -20.82 -0.77
CA GLY A 321 -14.48 -21.17 -2.04
C GLY A 321 -14.87 -19.97 -2.92
N ILE A 322 -14.44 -18.76 -2.57
CA ILE A 322 -14.62 -17.56 -3.41
C ILE A 322 -13.75 -17.69 -4.67
N ILE A 323 -12.52 -18.17 -4.49
CA ILE A 323 -11.62 -18.52 -5.60
C ILE A 323 -11.70 -20.04 -5.80
N THR A 324 -12.07 -20.47 -7.00
CA THR A 324 -12.10 -21.90 -7.38
C THR A 324 -10.89 -22.21 -8.23
N THR A 325 -10.10 -23.19 -7.79
CA THR A 325 -8.91 -23.63 -8.52
C THR A 325 -9.11 -25.05 -9.03
N SER A 326 -8.90 -25.29 -10.31
CA SER A 326 -9.06 -26.62 -10.93
C SER A 326 -7.91 -27.58 -10.58
N SER A 327 -6.74 -27.05 -10.21
CA SER A 327 -5.52 -27.83 -9.90
C SER A 327 -5.19 -27.88 -8.41
N GLY A 328 -5.97 -27.22 -7.55
CA GLY A 328 -5.63 -27.05 -6.13
C GLY A 328 -4.59 -25.96 -5.86
N ALA A 329 -3.85 -25.50 -6.87
CA ALA A 329 -2.93 -24.38 -6.78
C ALA A 329 -3.72 -23.06 -6.80
N VAL A 330 -3.53 -22.22 -5.78
CA VAL A 330 -4.24 -20.92 -5.66
C VAL A 330 -3.50 -19.83 -6.44
N LEU A 331 -2.18 -19.80 -6.32
CA LEU A 331 -1.32 -18.87 -7.04
C LEU A 331 -0.42 -19.66 -8.00
N PRO A 332 -0.58 -19.50 -9.32
CA PRO A 332 0.26 -20.21 -10.28
C PRO A 332 1.72 -19.70 -10.20
N ILE A 333 2.66 -20.64 -10.31
CA ILE A 333 4.07 -20.36 -10.48
C ILE A 333 4.41 -20.43 -11.97
N ASP A 334 4.28 -19.32 -12.65
CA ASP A 334 4.62 -19.15 -14.05
C ASP A 334 5.74 -18.12 -14.24
N LEU A 335 6.06 -17.83 -15.51
CA LEU A 335 7.12 -16.86 -15.83
C LEU A 335 6.78 -15.46 -15.33
N GLU A 336 5.51 -15.04 -15.42
CA GLU A 336 5.10 -13.68 -15.03
C GLU A 336 5.11 -13.51 -13.53
N THR A 337 4.49 -14.42 -12.76
CA THR A 337 4.46 -14.33 -11.29
C THR A 337 5.85 -14.45 -10.68
N THR A 338 6.70 -15.34 -11.23
CA THR A 338 8.08 -15.49 -10.77
C THR A 338 8.94 -14.29 -11.14
N SER A 339 8.80 -13.79 -12.38
CA SER A 339 9.59 -12.63 -12.85
C SER A 339 9.24 -11.38 -12.08
N VAL A 340 7.95 -11.07 -11.84
CA VAL A 340 7.55 -9.87 -11.11
C VAL A 340 8.02 -9.91 -9.66
N MET A 341 8.08 -11.10 -9.06
CA MET A 341 8.67 -11.27 -7.73
C MET A 341 10.17 -10.97 -7.75
N LEU A 342 10.93 -11.56 -8.68
CA LEU A 342 12.38 -11.33 -8.79
C LEU A 342 12.72 -9.90 -9.19
N LEU A 343 11.89 -9.26 -10.01
CA LEU A 343 12.06 -7.86 -10.42
C LEU A 343 11.91 -6.86 -9.26
N GLY A 344 11.34 -7.27 -8.12
CA GLY A 344 11.35 -6.47 -6.89
C GLY A 344 12.76 -6.26 -6.32
N LEU A 345 13.71 -7.12 -6.61
CA LEU A 345 15.09 -7.04 -6.11
C LEU A 345 15.85 -5.78 -6.57
N PRO A 346 15.94 -5.45 -7.88
CA PRO A 346 16.72 -4.32 -8.36
C PRO A 346 16.34 -2.98 -7.73
N PRO A 347 15.06 -2.56 -7.69
CA PRO A 347 14.70 -1.28 -7.08
C PRO A 347 15.04 -1.24 -5.59
N MET A 348 14.93 -2.36 -4.86
CA MET A 348 15.30 -2.41 -3.45
C MET A 348 16.79 -2.21 -3.22
N LEU A 349 17.64 -2.86 -4.03
CA LEU A 349 19.09 -2.68 -3.95
C LEU A 349 19.52 -1.26 -4.35
N LEU A 350 18.89 -0.68 -5.37
CA LEU A 350 19.20 0.69 -5.81
C LEU A 350 18.81 1.71 -4.74
N LEU A 351 17.62 1.55 -4.13
CA LEU A 351 17.17 2.44 -3.06
C LEU A 351 17.99 2.27 -1.78
N TRP A 352 18.32 1.03 -1.42
CA TRP A 352 19.23 0.75 -0.31
C TRP A 352 20.55 1.48 -0.47
N LYS A 353 21.17 1.37 -1.66
CA LYS A 353 22.44 2.05 -1.95
C LYS A 353 22.28 3.58 -1.94
N ALA A 354 21.26 4.12 -2.61
CA ALA A 354 21.01 5.56 -2.67
C ALA A 354 20.84 6.18 -1.27
N VAL A 355 20.06 5.52 -0.41
CA VAL A 355 19.85 6.00 0.97
C VAL A 355 21.13 5.92 1.79
N GLN A 356 22.03 4.94 1.57
CA GLN A 356 23.31 4.87 2.25
C GLN A 356 24.30 5.93 1.77
N ASP A 357 24.37 6.18 0.48
CA ASP A 357 25.30 7.16 -0.10
C ASP A 357 24.94 8.60 0.30
N ASP A 358 23.64 8.92 0.37
CA ASP A 358 23.15 10.25 0.78
C ASP A 358 23.15 10.46 2.31
N GLY A 359 23.32 9.40 3.09
CA GLY A 359 23.41 9.44 4.55
C GLY A 359 24.83 9.61 5.09
N GLN A 360 25.84 9.76 4.23
CA GLN A 360 27.23 10.07 4.58
C GLN A 360 27.57 11.54 4.25
#